data_8e6e2e7d52911c9165d288cf9e64c81e
#
_entry.id   8e6e2e7d52911c9165d288cf9e64c81e
#
_cell.length_a   1.000
_cell.length_b   1.000
_cell.length_c   1.000
_cell.angle_alpha   90.00
_cell.angle_beta   90.00
_cell.angle_gamma   90.00
#
_symmetry.space_group_name_H-M   'P 1'
#
loop_
_entity.id
_entity.type
_entity.pdbx_description
1 polymer ?
#
loop_
_entity_poly.entity_id
_entity_poly.type
_entity_poly.pdbx_seq_one_letter_code
_entity_poly.pdbx_strand_id
1 'polypeptide(L)'
;LVQALLDTALDPVLDKTEAQADDPAKALLKLSVIDPACGSGHFLLAAARRIATRLARIRAEGTPSLADFRHALRDVARCCIHGVDRNPMAVELTKVALWIETVDPGLPLGFFDAQIRCGDALLGVFDLKVLQDGIPDAAYKPLTGDDRDTARYYLQANRAATSGQGGFDFGTGQASMPAMKPLALDFSGFRDLPEDTVEQIGAKAKRFKELRK
;
A
#
# COMPACT_ATOMS: atom_id res chain seq x y z
N LEU A 1 2.65 -13.55 21.52
CA LEU A 1 3.07 -13.68 20.13
C LEU A 1 3.36 -12.31 19.49
N VAL A 2 2.40 -11.35 19.49
CA VAL A 2 2.58 -10.01 18.87
C VAL A 2 3.82 -9.31 19.43
N GLN A 3 3.97 -9.19 20.76
CA GLN A 3 5.13 -8.54 21.37
C GLN A 3 6.45 -9.21 20.99
N ALA A 4 6.52 -10.54 21.03
CA ALA A 4 7.72 -11.28 20.65
C ALA A 4 8.13 -11.02 19.20
N LEU A 5 7.15 -10.90 18.27
CA LEU A 5 7.43 -10.55 16.89
C LEU A 5 7.96 -9.12 16.76
N LEU A 6 7.37 -8.17 17.47
CA LEU A 6 7.83 -6.78 17.44
C LEU A 6 9.24 -6.64 18.03
N ASP A 7 9.51 -7.30 19.14
CA ASP A 7 10.82 -7.27 19.81
C ASP A 7 11.94 -7.85 18.93
N THR A 8 11.62 -8.86 18.11
CA THR A 8 12.62 -9.54 17.27
C THR A 8 12.72 -8.96 15.85
N ALA A 9 11.64 -8.49 15.27
CA ALA A 9 11.61 -8.04 13.89
C ALA A 9 11.58 -6.52 13.74
N LEU A 10 10.86 -5.80 14.60
CA LEU A 10 10.69 -4.34 14.48
C LEU A 10 11.72 -3.56 15.28
N ASP A 11 11.92 -3.88 16.56
CA ASP A 11 12.81 -3.10 17.44
C ASP A 11 14.24 -2.98 16.90
N PRO A 12 14.90 -4.03 16.37
CA PRO A 12 16.25 -3.88 15.81
C PRO A 12 16.29 -2.91 14.60
N VAL A 13 15.20 -2.84 13.82
CA VAL A 13 15.08 -1.90 12.70
C VAL A 13 14.93 -0.47 13.21
N LEU A 14 14.12 -0.27 14.25
CA LEU A 14 13.94 1.04 14.87
C LEU A 14 15.25 1.54 15.50
N ASP A 15 15.95 0.70 16.26
CA ASP A 15 17.24 1.03 16.88
C ASP A 15 18.28 1.44 15.84
N LYS A 16 18.38 0.67 14.76
CA LYS A 16 19.27 0.98 13.64
C LYS A 16 18.89 2.29 12.95
N THR A 17 17.60 2.52 12.73
CA THR A 17 17.10 3.73 12.05
C THR A 17 17.39 4.97 12.88
N GLU A 18 17.15 4.92 14.19
CA GLU A 18 17.43 6.01 15.11
C GLU A 18 18.93 6.32 15.21
N ALA A 19 19.77 5.27 15.27
CA ALA A 19 21.23 5.43 15.43
C ALA A 19 21.94 5.95 14.17
N GLN A 20 21.38 5.72 12.98
CA GLN A 20 22.05 6.02 11.70
C GLN A 20 21.53 7.30 11.01
N ALA A 21 20.45 7.90 11.49
CA ALA A 21 19.83 9.03 10.84
C ALA A 21 20.23 10.37 11.45
N ASP A 22 20.49 11.37 10.60
CA ASP A 22 20.68 12.76 11.01
C ASP A 22 19.40 13.35 11.63
N ASP A 23 18.24 12.94 11.11
CA ASP A 23 16.90 13.28 11.63
C ASP A 23 16.12 11.99 11.91
N PRO A 24 16.23 11.43 13.12
CA PRO A 24 15.57 10.18 13.48
C PRO A 24 14.05 10.24 13.37
N ALA A 25 13.42 11.39 13.64
CA ALA A 25 11.97 11.54 13.53
C ALA A 25 11.48 11.36 12.09
N LYS A 26 12.16 12.00 11.13
CA LYS A 26 11.84 11.81 9.70
C LYS A 26 12.20 10.43 9.20
N ALA A 27 13.28 9.84 9.72
CA ALA A 27 13.70 8.50 9.33
C ALA A 27 12.68 7.43 9.76
N LEU A 28 12.15 7.53 10.97
CA LEU A 28 11.09 6.64 11.45
C LEU A 28 9.83 6.72 10.57
N LEU A 29 9.43 7.91 10.14
CA LEU A 29 8.26 8.09 9.26
C LEU A 29 8.49 7.61 7.82
N LYS A 30 9.72 7.32 7.41
CA LYS A 30 10.02 6.68 6.12
C LYS A 30 9.96 5.16 6.16
N LEU A 31 9.90 4.56 7.34
CA LEU A 31 9.73 3.11 7.47
C LEU A 31 8.37 2.68 6.90
N SER A 32 8.34 1.46 6.38
CA SER A 32 7.11 0.83 5.93
C SER A 32 6.96 -0.52 6.61
N VAL A 33 5.86 -0.69 7.32
CA VAL A 33 5.45 -1.94 7.93
C VAL A 33 4.29 -2.47 7.11
N ILE A 34 4.41 -3.66 6.55
CA ILE A 34 3.36 -4.31 5.78
C ILE A 34 2.99 -5.66 6.40
N ASP A 35 1.70 -5.88 6.57
CA ASP A 35 1.15 -7.19 6.93
C ASP A 35 0.36 -7.73 5.73
N PRO A 36 0.85 -8.80 5.06
CA PRO A 36 0.24 -9.35 3.86
C PRO A 36 -1.02 -10.20 4.14
N ALA A 37 -1.37 -10.42 5.41
CA ALA A 37 -2.56 -11.13 5.86
C ALA A 37 -3.09 -10.49 7.15
N CYS A 38 -3.41 -9.18 7.07
CA CYS A 38 -3.55 -8.31 8.25
C CYS A 38 -4.75 -8.64 9.16
N GLY A 39 -5.72 -9.42 8.70
CA GLY A 39 -6.91 -9.76 9.47
C GLY A 39 -7.61 -8.51 9.98
N SER A 40 -7.79 -8.40 11.30
CA SER A 40 -8.34 -7.21 11.97
C SER A 40 -7.29 -6.17 12.39
N GLY A 41 -6.04 -6.28 11.92
CA GLY A 41 -4.99 -5.29 12.10
C GLY A 41 -4.21 -5.33 13.42
N HIS A 42 -4.30 -6.39 14.20
CA HIS A 42 -3.65 -6.46 15.52
C HIS A 42 -2.14 -6.24 15.49
N PHE A 43 -1.42 -6.84 14.51
CA PHE A 43 0.02 -6.63 14.35
C PHE A 43 0.33 -5.21 13.91
N LEU A 44 -0.46 -4.68 12.99
CA LEU A 44 -0.30 -3.31 12.47
C LEU A 44 -0.52 -2.27 13.56
N LEU A 45 -1.56 -2.42 14.39
CA LEU A 45 -1.83 -1.53 15.52
C LEU A 45 -0.68 -1.57 16.55
N ALA A 46 -0.20 -2.75 16.87
CA ALA A 46 0.89 -2.91 17.83
C ALA A 46 2.20 -2.30 17.28
N ALA A 47 2.50 -2.48 16.00
CA ALA A 47 3.63 -1.85 15.33
C ALA A 47 3.49 -0.32 15.32
N ALA A 48 2.30 0.19 14.97
CA ALA A 48 2.03 1.63 14.99
C ALA A 48 2.29 2.26 16.36
N ARG A 49 1.78 1.66 17.42
CA ARG A 49 2.01 2.11 18.80
C ARG A 49 3.50 2.09 19.18
N ARG A 50 4.24 1.04 18.78
CA ARG A 50 5.66 0.89 19.05
C ARG A 50 6.47 2.01 18.40
N ILE A 51 6.24 2.28 17.13
CA ILE A 51 6.91 3.35 16.37
C ILE A 51 6.50 4.71 16.92
N ALA A 52 5.21 4.93 17.18
CA ALA A 52 4.69 6.20 17.71
C ALA A 52 5.27 6.55 19.08
N THR A 53 5.49 5.56 19.95
CA THR A 53 6.14 5.77 21.25
C THR A 53 7.54 6.32 21.07
N ARG A 54 8.32 5.79 20.12
CA ARG A 54 9.66 6.28 19.83
C ARG A 54 9.64 7.66 19.20
N LEU A 55 8.79 7.86 18.20
CA LEU A 55 8.62 9.14 17.51
C LEU A 55 8.22 10.26 18.49
N ALA A 56 7.27 9.98 19.38
CA ALA A 56 6.84 10.95 20.38
C ALA A 56 7.98 11.35 21.34
N ARG A 57 8.81 10.40 21.78
CA ARG A 57 9.98 10.69 22.62
C ARG A 57 10.99 11.57 21.92
N ILE A 58 11.27 11.30 20.64
CA ILE A 58 12.23 12.09 19.85
C ILE A 58 11.72 13.52 19.68
N ARG A 59 10.43 13.70 19.36
CA ARG A 59 9.84 15.02 19.15
C ARG A 59 9.71 15.86 20.41
N ALA A 60 9.43 15.21 21.54
CA ALA A 60 9.25 15.91 22.82
C ALA A 60 10.59 16.20 23.54
N GLU A 61 11.74 15.74 23.00
CA GLU A 61 13.05 15.88 23.63
C GLU A 61 13.07 15.45 25.11
N GLY A 62 12.17 14.49 25.47
CA GLY A 62 12.01 14.05 26.86
C GLY A 62 10.79 13.15 27.05
N THR A 63 10.00 13.45 28.10
CA THR A 63 8.78 12.69 28.40
C THR A 63 7.60 13.24 27.57
N PRO A 64 7.09 12.49 26.57
CA PRO A 64 5.99 12.94 25.74
C PRO A 64 4.67 13.00 26.51
N SER A 65 3.85 14.00 26.22
CA SER A 65 2.46 14.07 26.68
C SER A 65 1.59 13.08 25.91
N LEU A 66 0.34 12.90 26.38
CA LEU A 66 -0.63 12.10 25.66
C LEU A 66 -0.98 12.72 24.29
N ALA A 67 -0.97 14.04 24.17
CA ALA A 67 -1.17 14.73 22.90
C ALA A 67 -0.02 14.43 21.91
N ASP A 68 1.23 14.52 22.37
CA ASP A 68 2.40 14.18 21.52
C ASP A 68 2.34 12.75 21.01
N PHE A 69 1.91 11.83 21.86
CA PHE A 69 1.74 10.43 21.44
C PHE A 69 0.61 10.27 20.39
N ARG A 70 -0.54 10.94 20.56
CA ARG A 70 -1.66 10.88 19.59
C ARG A 70 -1.24 11.42 18.23
N HIS A 71 -0.57 12.58 18.19
CA HIS A 71 -0.05 13.14 16.96
C HIS A 71 0.97 12.22 16.30
N ALA A 72 1.90 11.67 17.08
CA ALA A 72 2.87 10.71 16.56
C ALA A 72 2.20 9.45 16.00
N LEU A 73 1.19 8.92 16.69
CA LEU A 73 0.46 7.72 16.27
C LEU A 73 -0.31 7.96 14.96
N ARG A 74 -0.94 9.12 14.82
CA ARG A 74 -1.62 9.52 13.59
C ARG A 74 -0.63 9.59 12.42
N ASP A 75 0.53 10.22 12.60
CA ASP A 75 1.55 10.34 11.56
C ASP A 75 2.12 8.96 11.17
N VAL A 76 2.40 8.11 12.15
CA VAL A 76 2.90 6.74 11.92
C VAL A 76 1.86 5.91 11.17
N ALA A 77 0.60 5.93 11.57
CA ALA A 77 -0.44 5.19 10.89
C ALA A 77 -0.57 5.61 9.42
N ARG A 78 -0.52 6.93 9.17
CA ARG A 78 -0.59 7.51 7.82
C ARG A 78 0.64 7.19 6.95
N CYS A 79 1.83 7.18 7.56
CA CYS A 79 3.08 7.09 6.80
C CYS A 79 3.64 5.67 6.73
N CYS A 80 3.47 4.87 7.79
CA CYS A 80 4.24 3.64 7.94
C CYS A 80 3.42 2.36 7.77
N ILE A 81 2.11 2.40 8.01
CA ILE A 81 1.30 1.19 8.17
C ILE A 81 0.61 0.80 6.87
N HIS A 82 0.81 -0.44 6.45
CA HIS A 82 0.21 -1.01 5.24
C HIS A 82 -0.29 -2.43 5.53
N GLY A 83 -1.42 -2.80 4.94
CA GLY A 83 -2.00 -4.12 5.13
C GLY A 83 -2.75 -4.62 3.91
N VAL A 84 -2.73 -5.93 3.72
CA VAL A 84 -3.52 -6.62 2.71
C VAL A 84 -4.25 -7.76 3.37
N ASP A 85 -5.50 -8.00 2.99
CA ASP A 85 -6.24 -9.20 3.35
C ASP A 85 -7.19 -9.61 2.22
N ARG A 86 -7.41 -10.91 2.06
CA ARG A 86 -8.36 -11.44 1.08
C ARG A 86 -9.81 -11.22 1.49
N ASN A 87 -10.06 -11.13 2.79
CA ASN A 87 -11.38 -10.91 3.33
C ASN A 87 -11.71 -9.41 3.38
N PRO A 88 -12.66 -8.91 2.59
CA PRO A 88 -13.02 -7.50 2.59
C PRO A 88 -13.51 -7.00 3.96
N MET A 89 -14.16 -7.86 4.74
CA MET A 89 -14.60 -7.50 6.10
C MET A 89 -13.40 -7.29 7.04
N ALA A 90 -12.35 -8.09 6.94
CA ALA A 90 -11.12 -7.92 7.71
C ALA A 90 -10.44 -6.59 7.37
N VAL A 91 -10.41 -6.21 6.09
CA VAL A 91 -9.90 -4.90 5.62
C VAL A 91 -10.67 -3.75 6.27
N GLU A 92 -12.00 -3.79 6.25
CA GLU A 92 -12.81 -2.75 6.87
C GLU A 92 -12.63 -2.71 8.40
N LEU A 93 -12.53 -3.86 9.06
CA LEU A 93 -12.25 -3.93 10.50
C LEU A 93 -10.88 -3.32 10.83
N THR A 94 -9.87 -3.56 10.02
CA THR A 94 -8.53 -2.96 10.20
C THR A 94 -8.59 -1.44 10.05
N LYS A 95 -9.31 -0.91 9.05
CA LYS A 95 -9.47 0.54 8.88
C LYS A 95 -10.19 1.15 10.09
N VAL A 96 -11.29 0.55 10.54
CA VAL A 96 -12.03 1.00 11.74
C VAL A 96 -11.13 0.98 12.98
N ALA A 97 -10.35 -0.07 13.16
CA ALA A 97 -9.43 -0.18 14.29
C ALA A 97 -8.34 0.92 14.24
N LEU A 98 -7.79 1.20 13.05
CA LEU A 98 -6.85 2.31 12.85
C LEU A 98 -7.51 3.67 13.13
N TRP A 99 -8.75 3.91 12.67
CA TRP A 99 -9.47 5.14 12.95
C TRP A 99 -9.68 5.36 14.46
N ILE A 100 -10.15 4.33 15.17
CA ILE A 100 -10.36 4.41 16.63
C ILE A 100 -9.05 4.74 17.34
N GLU A 101 -7.97 4.09 16.93
CA GLU A 101 -6.64 4.24 17.56
C GLU A 101 -6.02 5.61 17.29
N THR A 102 -6.27 6.18 16.12
CA THR A 102 -5.65 7.44 15.65
C THR A 102 -6.56 8.65 15.77
N VAL A 103 -7.65 8.55 16.53
CA VAL A 103 -8.50 9.71 16.83
C VAL A 103 -7.69 10.80 17.52
N ASP A 104 -7.69 11.97 16.91
CA ASP A 104 -7.03 13.16 17.42
C ASP A 104 -8.04 14.32 17.44
N PRO A 105 -8.36 14.90 18.63
CA PRO A 105 -9.38 15.94 18.74
C PRO A 105 -9.07 17.13 17.84
N GLY A 106 -10.05 17.52 17.02
CA GLY A 106 -9.93 18.64 16.08
C GLY A 106 -9.41 18.26 14.69
N LEU A 107 -8.98 17.01 14.47
CA LEU A 107 -8.54 16.52 13.16
C LEU A 107 -9.54 15.49 12.58
N PRO A 108 -9.71 15.43 11.25
CA PRO A 108 -10.58 14.44 10.63
C PRO A 108 -9.94 13.04 10.69
N LEU A 109 -10.75 12.00 10.48
CA LEU A 109 -10.24 10.62 10.37
C LEU A 109 -9.30 10.48 9.17
N GLY A 110 -8.19 9.74 9.35
CA GLY A 110 -7.18 9.51 8.31
C GLY A 110 -7.72 8.71 7.10
N PHE A 111 -7.07 8.87 5.96
CA PHE A 111 -7.41 8.15 4.73
C PHE A 111 -6.61 6.86 4.61
N PHE A 112 -7.22 5.72 4.93
CA PHE A 112 -6.53 4.41 4.93
C PHE A 112 -6.85 3.52 3.71
N ASP A 113 -7.68 3.97 2.78
CA ASP A 113 -8.05 3.15 1.61
C ASP A 113 -6.89 2.84 0.65
N ALA A 114 -5.85 3.66 0.65
CA ALA A 114 -4.65 3.40 -0.13
C ALA A 114 -3.72 2.38 0.54
N GLN A 115 -3.74 2.32 1.86
CA GLN A 115 -2.78 1.56 2.67
C GLN A 115 -3.31 0.18 3.09
N ILE A 116 -4.62 0.09 3.38
CA ILE A 116 -5.27 -1.17 3.78
C ILE A 116 -6.14 -1.65 2.62
N ARG A 117 -5.70 -2.74 1.99
CA ARG A 117 -6.22 -3.19 0.70
C ARG A 117 -6.81 -4.59 0.77
N CYS A 118 -7.92 -4.79 0.05
CA CYS A 118 -8.44 -6.12 -0.21
C CYS A 118 -7.75 -6.71 -1.44
N GLY A 119 -7.16 -7.89 -1.27
CA GLY A 119 -6.45 -8.57 -2.34
C GLY A 119 -5.72 -9.82 -1.87
N ASP A 120 -5.15 -10.55 -2.82
CA ASP A 120 -4.28 -11.68 -2.56
C ASP A 120 -2.82 -11.22 -2.63
N ALA A 121 -2.13 -11.22 -1.49
CA ALA A 121 -0.76 -10.73 -1.40
C ALA A 121 0.27 -11.66 -2.10
N LEU A 122 -0.12 -12.87 -2.46
CA LEU A 122 0.72 -13.81 -3.21
C LEU A 122 0.58 -13.64 -4.73
N LEU A 123 -0.42 -12.89 -5.18
CA LEU A 123 -0.67 -12.63 -6.59
C LEU A 123 -0.29 -11.19 -6.92
N GLY A 124 0.59 -11.01 -7.89
CA GLY A 124 1.00 -9.68 -8.32
C GLY A 124 2.43 -9.63 -8.84
N VAL A 125 2.94 -8.42 -8.99
CA VAL A 125 4.31 -8.16 -9.44
C VAL A 125 5.13 -7.57 -8.31
N PHE A 126 6.37 -8.03 -8.15
CA PHE A 126 7.31 -7.50 -7.16
C PHE A 126 7.98 -6.21 -7.62
N ASP A 127 8.16 -6.05 -8.94
CA ASP A 127 8.75 -4.85 -9.53
C ASP A 127 7.74 -4.21 -10.49
N LEU A 128 7.30 -3.01 -10.15
CA LEU A 128 6.35 -2.24 -10.97
C LEU A 128 6.93 -1.86 -12.34
N LYS A 129 8.27 -1.87 -12.51
CA LYS A 129 8.90 -1.64 -13.83
C LYS A 129 8.50 -2.69 -14.85
N VAL A 130 8.26 -3.92 -14.41
CA VAL A 130 7.76 -5.01 -15.28
C VAL A 130 6.44 -4.62 -15.95
N LEU A 131 5.62 -3.81 -15.30
CA LEU A 131 4.34 -3.33 -15.88
C LEU A 131 4.55 -2.27 -16.96
N GLN A 132 5.70 -1.60 -17.01
CA GLN A 132 6.04 -0.63 -18.06
C GLN A 132 6.38 -1.35 -19.36
N ASP A 133 7.03 -2.51 -19.26
CA ASP A 133 7.42 -3.34 -20.40
C ASP A 133 6.30 -4.31 -20.85
N GLY A 134 5.17 -4.31 -20.15
CA GLY A 134 4.06 -5.24 -20.35
C GLY A 134 4.27 -6.57 -19.62
N ILE A 135 3.30 -7.47 -19.77
CA ILE A 135 3.37 -8.81 -19.16
C ILE A 135 4.36 -9.67 -19.94
N PRO A 136 5.40 -10.26 -19.30
CA PRO A 136 6.36 -11.10 -20.00
C PRO A 136 5.70 -12.32 -20.65
N ASP A 137 6.14 -12.70 -21.84
CA ASP A 137 5.63 -13.88 -22.55
C ASP A 137 5.70 -15.17 -21.72
N ALA A 138 6.66 -15.27 -20.82
CA ALA A 138 6.81 -16.39 -19.90
C ALA A 138 5.61 -16.57 -18.95
N ALA A 139 4.88 -15.50 -18.65
CA ALA A 139 3.68 -15.56 -17.81
C ALA A 139 2.50 -16.31 -18.46
N TYR A 140 2.53 -16.44 -19.79
CA TYR A 140 1.51 -17.16 -20.55
C TYR A 140 1.87 -18.63 -20.84
N LYS A 141 2.96 -19.15 -20.25
CA LYS A 141 3.28 -20.57 -20.35
C LYS A 141 2.17 -21.39 -19.66
N PRO A 142 1.48 -22.28 -20.40
CA PRO A 142 0.46 -23.10 -19.79
C PRO A 142 1.06 -24.04 -18.75
N LEU A 143 0.45 -24.10 -17.57
CA LEU A 143 0.75 -25.05 -16.51
C LEU A 143 -0.08 -26.34 -16.71
N THR A 144 0.18 -27.34 -15.86
CA THR A 144 -0.59 -28.58 -15.87
C THR A 144 -2.04 -28.29 -15.52
N GLY A 145 -2.95 -28.57 -16.47
CA GLY A 145 -4.39 -28.31 -16.31
C GLY A 145 -4.90 -27.08 -17.04
N ASP A 146 -4.02 -26.23 -17.58
CA ASP A 146 -4.42 -25.06 -18.35
C ASP A 146 -4.83 -25.46 -19.78
N ASP A 147 -5.79 -24.70 -20.33
CA ASP A 147 -6.12 -24.79 -21.76
C ASP A 147 -5.06 -24.07 -22.59
N ARG A 148 -4.38 -24.86 -23.43
CA ARG A 148 -3.26 -24.37 -24.26
C ARG A 148 -3.69 -23.38 -25.34
N ASP A 149 -4.90 -23.48 -25.83
CA ASP A 149 -5.39 -22.58 -26.89
C ASP A 149 -5.77 -21.23 -26.30
N THR A 150 -6.36 -21.22 -25.12
CA THR A 150 -6.60 -20.00 -24.32
C THR A 150 -5.29 -19.30 -23.95
N ALA A 151 -4.28 -20.04 -23.47
CA ALA A 151 -2.99 -19.46 -23.13
C ALA A 151 -2.29 -18.83 -24.37
N ARG A 152 -2.37 -19.51 -25.52
CA ARG A 152 -1.83 -19.01 -26.80
C ARG A 152 -2.56 -17.75 -27.28
N TYR A 153 -3.89 -17.73 -27.15
CA TYR A 153 -4.71 -16.57 -27.50
C TYR A 153 -4.27 -15.33 -26.71
N TYR A 154 -4.17 -15.43 -25.38
CA TYR A 154 -3.76 -14.31 -24.54
C TYR A 154 -2.30 -13.88 -24.77
N LEU A 155 -1.40 -14.82 -25.07
CA LEU A 155 -0.02 -14.50 -25.45
C LEU A 155 0.02 -13.67 -26.74
N GLN A 156 -0.76 -14.03 -27.76
CA GLN A 156 -0.83 -13.27 -29.01
C GLN A 156 -1.43 -11.88 -28.79
N ALA A 157 -2.50 -11.78 -28.01
CA ALA A 157 -3.13 -10.51 -27.65
C ALA A 157 -2.15 -9.58 -26.89
N ASN A 158 -1.35 -10.13 -25.95
CA ASN A 158 -0.34 -9.39 -25.22
C ASN A 158 0.75 -8.86 -26.17
N ARG A 159 1.27 -9.69 -27.07
CA ARG A 159 2.28 -9.30 -28.06
C ARG A 159 1.77 -8.19 -28.98
N ALA A 160 0.53 -8.29 -29.45
CA ALA A 160 -0.09 -7.26 -30.28
C ALA A 160 -0.23 -5.93 -29.54
N ALA A 161 -0.64 -5.97 -28.27
CA ALA A 161 -0.73 -4.79 -27.42
C ALA A 161 0.64 -4.13 -27.15
N THR A 162 1.69 -4.93 -26.91
CA THR A 162 3.05 -4.45 -26.60
C THR A 162 3.76 -3.92 -27.84
N SER A 163 3.53 -4.50 -29.03
CA SER A 163 4.19 -4.09 -30.28
C SER A 163 3.61 -2.80 -30.90
N GLY A 164 2.57 -2.22 -30.31
CA GLY A 164 1.91 -1.02 -30.85
C GLY A 164 1.18 -1.27 -32.18
N GLN A 165 1.18 -2.49 -32.68
CA GLN A 165 0.37 -2.90 -33.82
C GLN A 165 -1.05 -3.13 -33.34
N GLY A 166 -1.83 -2.06 -33.25
CA GLY A 166 -3.29 -2.16 -33.18
C GLY A 166 -3.76 -3.01 -34.33
N GLY A 167 -4.22 -4.24 -34.03
CA GLY A 167 -4.68 -5.15 -35.05
C GLY A 167 -5.76 -4.48 -35.91
N PHE A 168 -5.56 -4.42 -37.19
CA PHE A 168 -6.64 -4.08 -38.16
C PHE A 168 -7.70 -5.15 -38.01
N ASP A 169 -8.86 -4.75 -37.52
CA ASP A 169 -10.03 -5.64 -37.42
C ASP A 169 -10.58 -5.93 -38.82
N PHE A 170 -10.27 -7.09 -39.34
CA PHE A 170 -10.89 -7.61 -40.57
C PHE A 170 -12.24 -8.29 -40.22
N GLY A 171 -13.16 -7.58 -39.58
CA GLY A 171 -14.58 -7.94 -39.60
C GLY A 171 -15.00 -9.22 -38.87
N THR A 172 -14.21 -9.74 -37.93
CA THR A 172 -14.56 -10.95 -37.14
C THR A 172 -15.33 -10.67 -35.85
N GLY A 173 -15.74 -9.42 -35.62
CA GLY A 173 -16.58 -9.07 -34.45
C GLY A 173 -15.95 -9.33 -33.06
N GLN A 174 -14.68 -9.65 -33.00
CA GLN A 174 -13.97 -9.77 -31.74
C GLN A 174 -13.54 -8.38 -31.25
N ALA A 175 -14.09 -7.97 -30.12
CA ALA A 175 -13.74 -6.73 -29.47
C ALA A 175 -12.20 -6.65 -29.33
N SER A 176 -11.57 -5.67 -30.02
CA SER A 176 -10.17 -5.36 -29.81
C SER A 176 -10.01 -5.00 -28.33
N MET A 177 -9.15 -5.73 -27.61
CA MET A 177 -8.80 -5.32 -26.25
C MET A 177 -8.21 -3.90 -26.35
N PRO A 178 -8.70 -2.96 -25.53
CA PRO A 178 -8.13 -1.63 -25.54
C PRO A 178 -6.63 -1.75 -25.25
N ALA A 179 -5.81 -1.08 -26.07
CA ALA A 179 -4.37 -1.01 -25.83
C ALA A 179 -4.15 -0.67 -24.34
N MET A 180 -3.50 -1.56 -23.60
CA MET A 180 -3.17 -1.28 -22.22
C MET A 180 -2.28 -0.04 -22.23
N LYS A 181 -2.86 1.09 -21.84
CA LYS A 181 -2.04 2.27 -21.55
C LYS A 181 -1.02 1.81 -20.52
N PRO A 182 0.28 2.12 -20.70
CA PRO A 182 1.25 1.82 -19.66
C PRO A 182 0.69 2.35 -18.35
N LEU A 183 0.58 1.48 -17.36
CA LEU A 183 0.14 1.84 -16.03
C LEU A 183 1.23 2.75 -15.44
N ALA A 184 1.21 4.00 -15.84
CA ALA A 184 1.95 5.05 -15.15
C ALA A 184 1.23 5.24 -13.80
N LEU A 185 1.47 4.30 -12.88
CA LEU A 185 1.06 4.42 -11.50
C LEU A 185 1.93 5.51 -10.87
N ASP A 186 1.62 6.75 -11.21
CA ASP A 186 2.26 7.90 -10.57
C ASP A 186 1.66 8.10 -9.18
N PHE A 187 2.06 7.22 -8.27
CA PHE A 187 1.83 7.39 -6.83
C PHE A 187 2.88 8.28 -6.18
N SER A 188 3.77 8.90 -6.96
CA SER A 188 4.75 9.82 -6.43
C SER A 188 4.04 10.99 -5.77
N GLY A 189 4.44 11.31 -4.55
CA GLY A 189 3.82 12.37 -3.76
C GLY A 189 2.42 12.08 -3.21
N PHE A 190 1.76 10.96 -3.57
CA PHE A 190 0.43 10.66 -3.02
C PHE A 190 0.46 10.49 -1.49
N ARG A 191 1.51 9.86 -0.96
CA ARG A 191 1.71 9.65 0.48
C ARG A 191 1.82 10.96 1.23
N ASP A 192 2.44 11.98 0.62
CA ASP A 192 2.74 13.27 1.24
C ASP A 192 1.57 14.26 1.17
N LEU A 193 0.45 13.88 0.53
CA LEU A 193 -0.75 14.72 0.49
C LEU A 193 -1.27 14.95 1.91
N PRO A 194 -1.60 16.20 2.29
CA PRO A 194 -2.04 16.54 3.64
C PRO A 194 -3.41 15.93 3.97
N GLU A 195 -3.65 15.70 5.27
CA GLU A 195 -4.87 15.10 5.82
C GLU A 195 -5.37 15.85 7.06
N ASP A 196 -5.14 17.16 7.12
CA ASP A 196 -5.44 17.97 8.30
C ASP A 196 -6.88 18.54 8.28
N THR A 197 -7.51 18.55 7.09
CA THR A 197 -8.90 18.99 6.93
C THR A 197 -9.75 17.97 6.17
N VAL A 198 -11.08 18.05 6.32
CA VAL A 198 -12.02 17.17 5.61
C VAL A 198 -11.89 17.34 4.09
N GLU A 199 -11.65 18.56 3.62
CA GLU A 199 -11.46 18.88 2.20
C GLU A 199 -10.19 18.20 1.64
N GLN A 200 -9.09 18.19 2.41
CA GLN A 200 -7.84 17.53 2.04
C GLN A 200 -8.01 16.01 1.95
N ILE A 201 -8.71 15.40 2.91
CA ILE A 201 -9.09 13.99 2.87
C ILE A 201 -9.93 13.68 1.62
N GLY A 202 -10.92 14.52 1.33
CA GLY A 202 -11.76 14.39 0.13
C GLY A 202 -10.94 14.48 -1.17
N ALA A 203 -10.02 15.43 -1.25
CA ALA A 203 -9.11 15.57 -2.39
C ALA A 203 -8.19 14.36 -2.56
N LYS A 204 -7.62 13.83 -1.46
CA LYS A 204 -6.80 12.62 -1.46
C LYS A 204 -7.60 11.39 -1.92
N ALA A 205 -8.83 11.23 -1.43
CA ALA A 205 -9.72 10.16 -1.85
C ALA A 205 -10.08 10.24 -3.34
N LYS A 206 -10.32 11.45 -3.86
CA LYS A 206 -10.57 11.67 -5.29
C LYS A 206 -9.34 11.31 -6.12
N ARG A 207 -8.16 11.79 -5.76
CA ARG A 207 -6.90 11.47 -6.43
C ARG A 207 -6.63 9.96 -6.44
N PHE A 208 -6.90 9.27 -5.34
CA PHE A 208 -6.77 7.82 -5.26
C PHE A 208 -7.70 7.09 -6.24
N LYS A 209 -8.96 7.54 -6.38
CA LYS A 209 -9.90 6.97 -7.36
C LYS A 209 -9.45 7.20 -8.80
N GLU A 210 -8.82 8.34 -9.09
CA GLU A 210 -8.27 8.65 -10.42
C GLU A 210 -7.08 7.75 -10.77
N LEU A 211 -6.19 7.49 -9.80
CA LEU A 211 -5.03 6.60 -9.97
C LEU A 211 -5.42 5.12 -10.16
N ARG A 212 -6.64 4.73 -9.79
CA ARG A 212 -7.15 3.35 -9.94
C ARG A 212 -7.90 3.11 -11.25
N LYS A 213 -8.16 4.11 -12.04
CA LYS A 213 -8.82 4.00 -13.37
C LYS A 213 -7.80 3.69 -14.45
#